data_2536c28f373c555010484e43d8be483b
#
_entry.id   2536c28f373c555010484e43d8be483b
#
_cell.length_a   1.000
_cell.length_b   1.000
_cell.length_c   1.000
_cell.angle_alpha   90.00
_cell.angle_beta   90.00
_cell.angle_gamma   90.00
#
_symmetry.space_group_name_H-M   'P 1'
#
loop_
_entity.id
_entity.type
_entity.pdbx_description
1 polymer ?
#
loop_
_entity_poly.entity_id
_entity_poly.type
_entity_poly.pdbx_seq_one_letter_code
_entity_poly.pdbx_strand_id
1 'polypeptide(L)'
;ARYRKNYLEEYIAKAHLAMVAVGALKPGVVDDNLEKELLFYTRTHGIALNFKNHRMLIVGDTMPPKIDLEIDLSKDTFMGWVSGAYETLSQKNNRVLRVIGNLPDNEEVKVEIIIDEMLMRQNMIDFSWRIMGLSIVISLFTAALVFFSLQWLMVRPIQRITQNLGLFRAQPEDVTRVITPTDRSDELGIAQRELRVMQEEVRYALQQKTRLATLGTAVARVNHDLRNTLATAVLASERLSMIDDPEVQQVMPRLYSAIDRAVRL
;
A
#
# COMPACT_ATOMS: atom_id res chain seq x y z
N ALA A 1 -8.91 -27.09 8.54
CA ALA A 1 -8.30 -28.42 8.38
C ALA A 1 -7.31 -28.70 9.51
N ARG A 2 -6.20 -27.94 9.64
CA ARG A 2 -5.15 -28.19 10.66
C ARG A 2 -5.69 -28.17 12.10
N TYR A 3 -6.58 -27.22 12.43
CA TYR A 3 -7.20 -27.14 13.75
C TYR A 3 -8.00 -28.42 14.08
N ARG A 4 -8.85 -28.91 13.14
CA ARG A 4 -9.62 -30.16 13.31
C ARG A 4 -8.71 -31.35 13.56
N LYS A 5 -7.63 -31.49 12.77
CA LYS A 5 -6.65 -32.56 12.95
C LYS A 5 -6.01 -32.52 14.33
N ASN A 6 -5.43 -31.38 14.71
CA ASN A 6 -4.78 -31.22 16.02
C ASN A 6 -5.75 -31.48 17.17
N TYR A 7 -7.00 -31.03 17.04
CA TYR A 7 -8.04 -31.26 18.04
C TYR A 7 -8.28 -32.77 18.25
N LEU A 8 -8.45 -33.53 17.17
CA LEU A 8 -8.69 -34.97 17.25
C LEU A 8 -7.46 -35.74 17.77
N GLU A 9 -6.26 -35.35 17.34
CA GLU A 9 -4.99 -35.92 17.84
C GLU A 9 -4.82 -35.65 19.35
N GLU A 10 -5.19 -34.47 19.84
CA GLU A 10 -5.14 -34.14 21.26
C GLU A 10 -6.13 -35.02 22.09
N TYR A 11 -7.32 -35.27 21.55
CA TYR A 11 -8.29 -36.16 22.21
C TYR A 11 -7.81 -37.61 22.24
N ILE A 12 -7.21 -38.11 21.18
CA ILE A 12 -6.56 -39.42 21.13
C ILE A 12 -5.46 -39.53 22.22
N ALA A 13 -4.61 -38.50 22.30
CA ALA A 13 -3.52 -38.48 23.31
C ALA A 13 -4.07 -38.46 24.74
N LYS A 14 -5.13 -37.67 25.03
CA LYS A 14 -5.79 -37.63 26.34
C LYS A 14 -6.41 -38.97 26.69
N ALA A 15 -7.12 -39.58 25.75
CA ALA A 15 -7.72 -40.89 25.96
C ALA A 15 -6.68 -41.97 26.25
N HIS A 16 -5.55 -41.94 25.52
CA HIS A 16 -4.46 -42.86 25.81
C HIS A 16 -3.89 -42.68 27.21
N LEU A 17 -3.58 -41.44 27.63
CA LEU A 17 -3.07 -41.17 28.97
C LEU A 17 -4.05 -41.65 30.04
N ALA A 18 -5.34 -41.43 29.87
CA ALA A 18 -6.38 -41.94 30.79
C ALA A 18 -6.35 -43.46 30.86
N MET A 19 -6.24 -44.14 29.73
CA MET A 19 -6.22 -45.62 29.69
C MET A 19 -4.92 -46.21 30.25
N VAL A 20 -3.76 -45.56 30.06
CA VAL A 20 -2.49 -45.98 30.70
C VAL A 20 -2.58 -45.83 32.20
N ALA A 21 -3.19 -44.76 32.72
CA ALA A 21 -3.43 -44.57 34.14
C ALA A 21 -4.29 -45.71 34.72
N VAL A 22 -5.35 -46.11 34.02
CA VAL A 22 -6.19 -47.26 34.41
C VAL A 22 -5.44 -48.57 34.31
N GLY A 23 -4.67 -48.80 33.24
CA GLY A 23 -3.89 -50.01 33.05
C GLY A 23 -2.74 -50.21 34.07
N ALA A 24 -2.29 -49.12 34.69
CA ALA A 24 -1.29 -49.14 35.78
C ALA A 24 -1.90 -49.55 37.14
N LEU A 25 -3.25 -49.53 37.28
CA LEU A 25 -3.95 -50.00 38.47
C LEU A 25 -4.09 -51.51 38.43
N LYS A 26 -4.07 -52.17 39.63
CA LYS A 26 -4.25 -53.62 39.70
C LYS A 26 -5.61 -54.04 39.15
N PRO A 27 -5.72 -55.20 38.48
CA PRO A 27 -6.99 -55.74 38.03
C PRO A 27 -7.97 -55.83 39.18
N GLY A 28 -9.17 -55.24 39.07
CA GLY A 28 -10.21 -55.21 40.09
C GLY A 28 -10.29 -53.93 40.96
N VAL A 29 -9.43 -52.94 40.72
CA VAL A 29 -9.48 -51.62 41.40
C VAL A 29 -10.18 -50.56 40.55
N VAL A 30 -10.51 -50.86 39.31
CA VAL A 30 -11.26 -49.95 38.43
C VAL A 30 -12.73 -50.02 38.87
N ASP A 31 -13.15 -49.04 39.65
CA ASP A 31 -14.54 -48.87 40.12
C ASP A 31 -15.31 -48.09 39.03
N ASP A 32 -16.62 -48.36 38.91
CA ASP A 32 -17.55 -47.67 38.00
C ASP A 32 -17.48 -46.14 38.14
N ASN A 33 -17.13 -45.63 39.32
CA ASN A 33 -16.95 -44.21 39.57
C ASN A 33 -15.70 -43.65 38.85
N LEU A 34 -14.60 -44.40 38.81
CA LEU A 34 -13.37 -43.98 38.11
C LEU A 34 -13.57 -43.98 36.60
N GLU A 35 -14.29 -44.97 36.07
CA GLU A 35 -14.63 -44.99 34.63
C GLU A 35 -15.47 -43.76 34.22
N LYS A 36 -16.50 -43.42 35.01
CA LYS A 36 -17.31 -42.22 34.78
C LYS A 36 -16.50 -40.93 34.87
N GLU A 37 -15.63 -40.85 35.86
CA GLU A 37 -14.76 -39.69 36.05
C GLU A 37 -13.77 -39.49 34.84
N LEU A 38 -13.18 -40.56 34.35
CA LEU A 38 -12.29 -40.56 33.19
C LEU A 38 -13.02 -40.13 31.89
N LEU A 39 -14.23 -40.69 31.65
CA LEU A 39 -15.04 -40.30 30.50
C LEU A 39 -15.49 -38.83 30.59
N PHE A 40 -15.80 -38.35 31.78
CA PHE A 40 -16.14 -36.95 32.03
C PHE A 40 -14.96 -36.01 31.77
N TYR A 41 -13.75 -36.31 32.30
CA TYR A 41 -12.57 -35.50 32.09
C TYR A 41 -12.08 -35.53 30.65
N THR A 42 -12.18 -36.66 29.97
CA THR A 42 -11.83 -36.79 28.54
C THR A 42 -12.94 -36.27 27.63
N ARG A 43 -14.14 -36.01 28.16
CA ARG A 43 -15.34 -35.62 27.38
C ARG A 43 -15.64 -36.57 26.23
N THR A 44 -15.54 -37.85 26.51
CA THR A 44 -15.81 -38.93 25.56
C THR A 44 -16.95 -39.79 26.02
N HIS A 45 -17.72 -40.38 25.10
CA HIS A 45 -18.75 -41.36 25.39
C HIS A 45 -18.17 -42.77 25.59
N GLY A 46 -16.97 -43.00 25.07
CA GLY A 46 -16.29 -44.29 25.22
C GLY A 46 -14.86 -44.20 24.68
N ILE A 47 -13.99 -44.99 25.26
CA ILE A 47 -12.59 -45.13 24.88
C ILE A 47 -12.30 -46.62 24.71
N ALA A 48 -11.66 -47.00 23.60
CA ALA A 48 -11.15 -48.34 23.40
C ALA A 48 -9.67 -48.31 22.98
N LEU A 49 -8.90 -49.18 23.58
CA LEU A 49 -7.54 -49.49 23.16
C LEU A 49 -7.50 -50.85 22.49
N ASN A 50 -7.10 -50.90 21.26
CA ASN A 50 -6.90 -52.15 20.51
C ASN A 50 -5.39 -52.47 20.47
N PHE A 51 -5.03 -53.53 21.16
CA PHE A 51 -3.73 -54.18 21.08
C PHE A 51 -3.79 -55.36 20.11
N LYS A 52 -2.69 -55.87 19.62
CA LYS A 52 -2.66 -57.04 18.73
C LYS A 52 -3.43 -58.28 19.29
N ASN A 53 -3.41 -58.47 20.57
CA ASN A 53 -3.98 -59.69 21.21
C ASN A 53 -5.15 -59.46 22.15
N HIS A 54 -5.46 -58.22 22.53
CA HIS A 54 -6.58 -57.91 23.41
C HIS A 54 -7.10 -56.48 23.17
N ARG A 55 -8.35 -56.31 23.51
CA ARG A 55 -9.04 -55.02 23.46
C ARG A 55 -9.42 -54.62 24.85
N MET A 56 -9.04 -53.44 25.27
CA MET A 56 -9.49 -52.80 26.50
C MET A 56 -10.53 -51.75 26.13
N LEU A 57 -11.70 -51.81 26.76
CA LEU A 57 -12.82 -50.95 26.45
C LEU A 57 -13.32 -50.32 27.75
N ILE A 58 -13.51 -48.99 27.74
CA ILE A 58 -14.24 -48.24 28.74
C ILE A 58 -15.42 -47.59 28.03
N VAL A 59 -16.62 -47.89 28.48
CA VAL A 59 -17.88 -47.36 27.95
C VAL A 59 -18.68 -46.82 29.11
N GLY A 60 -19.31 -45.65 28.95
CA GLY A 60 -20.22 -45.11 29.98
C GLY A 60 -21.49 -45.95 30.17
N ASP A 61 -22.21 -45.69 31.25
CA ASP A 61 -23.47 -46.40 31.65
C ASP A 61 -24.55 -46.35 30.56
N THR A 62 -24.53 -45.35 29.68
CA THR A 62 -25.44 -45.23 28.54
C THR A 62 -24.74 -45.69 27.28
N MET A 63 -25.35 -46.67 26.59
CA MET A 63 -24.84 -47.11 25.29
C MET A 63 -24.61 -45.89 24.38
N PRO A 64 -23.42 -45.73 23.75
CA PRO A 64 -23.17 -44.58 22.93
C PRO A 64 -24.23 -44.46 21.83
N PRO A 65 -24.68 -43.24 21.52
CA PRO A 65 -25.63 -43.03 20.44
C PRO A 65 -25.05 -43.57 19.11
N LYS A 66 -25.93 -43.77 18.16
CA LYS A 66 -25.52 -44.28 16.83
C LYS A 66 -24.35 -43.46 16.27
N ILE A 67 -23.28 -44.14 15.88
CA ILE A 67 -22.13 -43.53 15.25
C ILE A 67 -22.55 -43.01 13.87
N ASP A 68 -22.40 -41.73 13.64
CA ASP A 68 -22.77 -41.08 12.36
C ASP A 68 -21.61 -41.02 11.40
N LEU A 69 -20.37 -40.88 11.88
CA LEU A 69 -19.18 -40.78 11.06
C LEU A 69 -17.97 -41.44 11.74
N GLU A 70 -17.19 -42.17 10.93
CA GLU A 70 -15.92 -42.76 11.34
C GLU A 70 -14.76 -42.01 10.70
N ILE A 71 -13.75 -41.62 11.49
CA ILE A 71 -12.56 -40.87 11.03
C ILE A 71 -11.32 -41.65 11.44
N ASP A 72 -10.55 -42.10 10.47
CA ASP A 72 -9.24 -42.75 10.68
C ASP A 72 -8.12 -41.74 10.42
N LEU A 73 -7.47 -41.26 11.49
CA LEU A 73 -6.42 -40.21 11.39
C LEU A 73 -5.19 -40.70 10.62
N SER A 74 -5.00 -42.02 10.49
CA SER A 74 -3.84 -42.59 9.81
C SER A 74 -3.98 -42.65 8.28
N LYS A 75 -5.20 -42.57 7.78
CA LYS A 75 -5.52 -42.75 6.35
C LYS A 75 -5.90 -41.48 5.62
N ASP A 76 -6.23 -40.41 6.35
CA ASP A 76 -6.72 -39.18 5.75
C ASP A 76 -5.64 -38.42 4.98
N THR A 77 -6.00 -37.99 3.79
CA THR A 77 -5.18 -37.11 2.94
C THR A 77 -5.40 -35.64 3.27
N PHE A 78 -4.50 -34.75 2.84
CA PHE A 78 -4.67 -33.31 3.03
C PHE A 78 -6.02 -32.80 2.54
N MET A 79 -6.49 -33.26 1.36
CA MET A 79 -7.79 -32.88 0.81
C MET A 79 -8.95 -33.43 1.65
N GLY A 80 -8.82 -34.66 2.22
CA GLY A 80 -9.77 -35.23 3.16
C GLY A 80 -9.91 -34.37 4.43
N TRP A 81 -8.80 -33.86 4.95
CA TRP A 81 -8.82 -32.92 6.09
C TRP A 81 -9.51 -31.60 5.77
N VAL A 82 -9.32 -31.06 4.55
CA VAL A 82 -9.97 -29.81 4.13
C VAL A 82 -11.47 -30.01 3.96
N SER A 83 -11.88 -31.04 3.20
CA SER A 83 -13.31 -31.34 2.97
C SER A 83 -14.04 -31.67 4.26
N GLY A 84 -13.43 -32.48 5.14
CA GLY A 84 -14.01 -32.82 6.44
C GLY A 84 -14.13 -31.62 7.38
N ALA A 85 -13.19 -30.65 7.35
CA ALA A 85 -13.30 -29.42 8.12
C ALA A 85 -14.46 -28.55 7.61
N TYR A 86 -14.62 -28.45 6.29
CA TYR A 86 -15.75 -27.71 5.70
C TYR A 86 -17.08 -28.37 6.03
N GLU A 87 -17.17 -29.71 5.96
CA GLU A 87 -18.33 -30.45 6.33
C GLU A 87 -18.72 -30.23 7.79
N THR A 88 -17.75 -30.33 8.72
CA THR A 88 -17.98 -30.06 10.16
C THR A 88 -18.53 -28.63 10.40
N LEU A 89 -17.99 -27.61 9.70
CA LEU A 89 -18.46 -26.23 9.83
C LEU A 89 -19.87 -26.02 9.25
N SER A 90 -20.20 -26.71 8.15
CA SER A 90 -21.49 -26.60 7.48
C SER A 90 -22.61 -27.38 8.18
N GLN A 91 -22.28 -28.36 9.02
CA GLN A 91 -23.25 -29.20 9.68
C GLN A 91 -24.02 -28.47 10.79
N LYS A 92 -25.33 -28.61 10.82
CA LYS A 92 -26.19 -27.94 11.81
C LYS A 92 -26.51 -28.84 13.01
N ASN A 93 -26.57 -30.13 12.81
CA ASN A 93 -26.93 -31.10 13.83
C ASN A 93 -25.68 -31.66 14.53
N ASN A 94 -25.80 -32.05 15.78
CA ASN A 94 -24.76 -32.78 16.47
C ASN A 94 -24.62 -34.18 15.84
N ARG A 95 -23.39 -34.59 15.57
CA ARG A 95 -23.05 -35.95 15.12
C ARG A 95 -22.12 -36.58 16.12
N VAL A 96 -22.26 -37.89 16.26
CA VAL A 96 -21.37 -38.70 17.08
C VAL A 96 -20.27 -39.26 16.17
N LEU A 97 -19.06 -38.92 16.51
CA LEU A 97 -17.86 -39.28 15.75
C LEU A 97 -17.16 -40.45 16.47
N ARG A 98 -16.79 -41.46 15.67
CA ARG A 98 -15.81 -42.48 16.06
C ARG A 98 -14.48 -42.11 15.45
N VAL A 99 -13.48 -41.78 16.27
CA VAL A 99 -12.18 -41.39 15.82
C VAL A 99 -11.16 -42.47 16.16
N ILE A 100 -10.42 -42.92 15.16
CA ILE A 100 -9.39 -43.95 15.26
C ILE A 100 -8.05 -43.30 14.97
N GLY A 101 -7.11 -43.44 15.87
CA GLY A 101 -5.76 -42.94 15.70
C GLY A 101 -4.70 -43.89 16.26
N ASN A 102 -3.50 -43.79 15.69
CA ASN A 102 -2.32 -44.49 16.22
C ASN A 102 -1.64 -43.56 17.25
N LEU A 103 -0.95 -44.15 18.20
CA LEU A 103 -0.09 -43.35 19.07
C LEU A 103 1.16 -42.90 18.36
N PRO A 104 1.66 -41.67 18.68
CA PRO A 104 2.92 -41.19 18.14
C PRO A 104 4.12 -42.10 18.46
N ASP A 105 4.12 -42.73 19.62
CA ASP A 105 5.25 -43.54 20.11
C ASP A 105 5.07 -45.06 19.89
N ASN A 106 3.86 -45.51 19.47
CA ASN A 106 3.62 -46.94 19.27
C ASN A 106 2.52 -47.17 18.23
N GLU A 107 2.92 -47.41 16.98
CA GLU A 107 2.01 -47.66 15.87
C GLU A 107 1.20 -48.98 16.00
N GLU A 108 1.57 -49.87 16.90
CA GLU A 108 0.87 -51.12 17.11
C GLU A 108 -0.39 -50.98 17.98
N VAL A 109 -0.53 -49.85 18.68
CA VAL A 109 -1.69 -49.57 19.54
C VAL A 109 -2.61 -48.59 18.87
N LYS A 110 -3.85 -49.02 18.58
CA LYS A 110 -4.90 -48.13 18.07
C LYS A 110 -5.79 -47.68 19.17
N VAL A 111 -5.97 -46.38 19.27
CA VAL A 111 -6.91 -45.74 20.18
C VAL A 111 -8.17 -45.38 19.42
N GLU A 112 -9.31 -45.79 19.91
CA GLU A 112 -10.62 -45.41 19.40
C GLU A 112 -11.34 -44.57 20.45
N ILE A 113 -11.90 -43.47 20.05
CA ILE A 113 -12.71 -42.59 20.92
C ILE A 113 -14.05 -42.29 20.27
N ILE A 114 -15.07 -42.13 21.10
CA ILE A 114 -16.41 -41.72 20.67
C ILE A 114 -16.68 -40.33 21.30
N ILE A 115 -16.83 -39.32 20.43
CA ILE A 115 -16.99 -37.93 20.86
C ILE A 115 -18.14 -37.24 20.10
N ASP A 116 -18.68 -36.18 20.72
CA ASP A 116 -19.62 -35.28 20.07
C ASP A 116 -18.90 -34.28 19.15
N GLU A 117 -19.36 -34.11 17.92
CA GLU A 117 -18.83 -33.14 16.96
C GLU A 117 -19.13 -31.70 17.37
N MET A 118 -20.22 -31.45 18.07
CA MET A 118 -20.71 -30.11 18.39
C MET A 118 -19.68 -29.25 19.12
N LEU A 119 -18.98 -29.83 20.10
CA LEU A 119 -17.95 -29.09 20.85
C LEU A 119 -16.75 -28.70 19.95
N MET A 120 -16.31 -29.65 19.13
CA MET A 120 -15.24 -29.38 18.14
C MET A 120 -15.65 -28.29 17.15
N ARG A 121 -16.89 -28.35 16.66
CA ARG A 121 -17.43 -27.34 15.73
C ARG A 121 -17.48 -25.96 16.37
N GLN A 122 -17.98 -25.82 17.61
CA GLN A 122 -18.00 -24.54 18.32
C GLN A 122 -16.59 -23.96 18.44
N ASN A 123 -15.61 -24.74 18.89
CA ASN A 123 -14.22 -24.33 19.00
C ASN A 123 -13.61 -23.94 17.65
N MET A 124 -13.96 -24.64 16.57
CA MET A 124 -13.53 -24.30 15.21
C MET A 124 -14.12 -22.96 14.74
N ILE A 125 -15.39 -22.70 15.03
CA ILE A 125 -16.05 -21.43 14.70
C ILE A 125 -15.40 -20.29 15.47
N ASP A 126 -15.22 -20.41 16.77
CA ASP A 126 -14.59 -19.39 17.61
C ASP A 126 -13.16 -19.10 17.17
N PHE A 127 -12.39 -20.14 16.85
CA PHE A 127 -11.07 -20.00 16.30
C PHE A 127 -11.08 -19.24 14.95
N SER A 128 -12.03 -19.60 14.07
CA SER A 128 -12.17 -18.95 12.76
C SER A 128 -12.52 -17.46 12.90
N TRP A 129 -13.42 -17.10 13.82
CA TRP A 129 -13.77 -15.72 14.12
C TRP A 129 -12.59 -14.92 14.65
N ARG A 130 -11.77 -15.51 15.54
CA ARG A 130 -10.56 -14.86 16.06
C ARG A 130 -9.54 -14.60 14.95
N ILE A 131 -9.27 -15.60 14.11
CA ILE A 131 -8.33 -15.45 12.97
C ILE A 131 -8.85 -14.42 11.98
N MET A 132 -10.14 -14.47 11.64
CA MET A 132 -10.75 -13.51 10.72
C MET A 132 -10.66 -12.07 11.26
N GLY A 133 -11.00 -11.88 12.54
CA GLY A 133 -10.91 -10.58 13.20
C GLY A 133 -9.47 -10.04 13.19
N LEU A 134 -8.51 -10.88 13.57
CA LEU A 134 -7.09 -10.51 13.53
C LEU A 134 -6.62 -10.17 12.11
N SER A 135 -7.03 -10.96 11.12
CA SER A 135 -6.67 -10.72 9.71
C SER A 135 -7.24 -9.40 9.21
N ILE A 136 -8.48 -9.05 9.56
CA ILE A 136 -9.10 -7.77 9.20
C ILE A 136 -8.33 -6.61 9.84
N VAL A 137 -7.99 -6.70 11.14
CA VAL A 137 -7.24 -5.66 11.84
C VAL A 137 -5.87 -5.44 11.19
N ILE A 138 -5.11 -6.52 10.92
CA ILE A 138 -3.80 -6.45 10.27
C ILE A 138 -3.95 -5.83 8.86
N SER A 139 -4.94 -6.27 8.08
CA SER A 139 -5.17 -5.76 6.72
C SER A 139 -5.52 -4.27 6.73
N LEU A 140 -6.39 -3.81 7.63
CA LEU A 140 -6.74 -2.41 7.77
C LEU A 140 -5.54 -1.56 8.21
N PHE A 141 -4.78 -2.06 9.18
CA PHE A 141 -3.56 -1.38 9.64
C PHE A 141 -2.54 -1.24 8.51
N THR A 142 -2.28 -2.32 7.78
CA THR A 142 -1.34 -2.31 6.64
C THR A 142 -1.82 -1.39 5.53
N ALA A 143 -3.12 -1.44 5.18
CA ALA A 143 -3.70 -0.55 4.18
C ALA A 143 -3.59 0.93 4.59
N ALA A 144 -3.88 1.26 5.85
CA ALA A 144 -3.74 2.60 6.38
C ALA A 144 -2.29 3.07 6.34
N LEU A 145 -1.35 2.23 6.76
CA LEU A 145 0.08 2.55 6.75
C LEU A 145 0.58 2.83 5.33
N VAL A 146 0.23 1.98 4.36
CA VAL A 146 0.60 2.17 2.94
C VAL A 146 -0.05 3.44 2.39
N PHE A 147 -1.34 3.66 2.66
CA PHE A 147 -2.04 4.87 2.20
C PHE A 147 -1.39 6.16 2.73
N PHE A 148 -1.16 6.25 4.03
CA PHE A 148 -0.55 7.44 4.63
C PHE A 148 0.89 7.63 4.18
N SER A 149 1.65 6.55 4.02
CA SER A 149 3.02 6.58 3.50
C SER A 149 3.05 7.16 2.09
N LEU A 150 2.24 6.63 1.16
CA LEU A 150 2.16 7.13 -0.21
C LEU A 150 1.67 8.58 -0.26
N GLN A 151 0.65 8.91 0.54
CA GLN A 151 0.12 10.26 0.61
C GLN A 151 1.18 11.28 1.05
N TRP A 152 2.01 10.93 2.01
CA TRP A 152 2.99 11.85 2.58
C TRP A 152 4.31 11.88 1.78
N LEU A 153 4.79 10.72 1.31
CA LEU A 153 6.06 10.64 0.59
C LEU A 153 5.96 11.05 -0.90
N MET A 154 4.82 10.77 -1.55
CA MET A 154 4.69 10.98 -2.99
C MET A 154 3.61 12.00 -3.36
N VAL A 155 2.38 11.80 -2.92
CA VAL A 155 1.25 12.60 -3.41
C VAL A 155 1.40 14.08 -3.04
N ARG A 156 1.65 14.40 -1.78
CA ARG A 156 1.82 15.78 -1.32
C ARG A 156 2.98 16.52 -2.00
N PRO A 157 4.20 15.95 -2.12
CA PRO A 157 5.28 16.59 -2.85
C PRO A 157 4.97 16.84 -4.33
N ILE A 158 4.35 15.89 -5.02
CA ILE A 158 3.94 16.05 -6.42
C ILE A 158 2.90 17.17 -6.55
N GLN A 159 1.91 17.22 -5.67
CA GLN A 159 0.92 18.29 -5.65
C GLN A 159 1.56 19.67 -5.46
N ARG A 160 2.57 19.80 -4.58
CA ARG A 160 3.31 21.05 -4.38
C ARG A 160 4.03 21.49 -5.65
N ILE A 161 4.70 20.58 -6.35
CA ILE A 161 5.36 20.86 -7.63
C ILE A 161 4.34 21.36 -8.65
N THR A 162 3.23 20.65 -8.80
CA THR A 162 2.17 21.00 -9.77
C THR A 162 1.53 22.35 -9.47
N GLN A 163 1.24 22.62 -8.20
CA GLN A 163 0.69 23.92 -7.77
C GLN A 163 1.67 25.05 -8.02
N ASN A 164 2.95 24.87 -7.67
CA ASN A 164 3.98 25.88 -7.93
C ASN A 164 4.15 26.14 -9.43
N LEU A 165 4.15 25.09 -10.26
CA LEU A 165 4.22 25.25 -11.72
C LEU A 165 3.04 26.05 -12.27
N GLY A 166 1.83 25.83 -11.73
CA GLY A 166 0.66 26.64 -12.08
C GLY A 166 0.80 28.12 -11.71
N LEU A 167 1.31 28.40 -10.49
CA LEU A 167 1.56 29.77 -10.03
C LEU A 167 2.66 30.47 -10.85
N PHE A 168 3.75 29.78 -11.15
CA PHE A 168 4.82 30.28 -11.99
C PHE A 168 4.33 30.60 -13.41
N ARG A 169 3.55 29.69 -14.02
CA ARG A 169 2.95 29.92 -15.35
C ARG A 169 2.11 31.19 -15.42
N ALA A 170 1.37 31.51 -14.35
CA ALA A 170 0.50 32.69 -14.31
C ALA A 170 1.30 34.00 -14.28
N GLN A 171 2.44 34.04 -13.58
CA GLN A 171 3.33 35.20 -13.47
C GLN A 171 4.80 34.76 -13.40
N PRO A 172 5.45 34.49 -14.55
CA PRO A 172 6.82 33.97 -14.56
C PRO A 172 7.88 35.02 -14.13
N GLU A 173 7.53 36.29 -14.14
CA GLU A 173 8.44 37.38 -13.73
C GLU A 173 8.54 37.54 -12.21
N ASP A 174 7.57 37.01 -11.46
CA ASP A 174 7.53 37.12 -10.01
C ASP A 174 8.53 36.11 -9.37
N VAL A 175 9.57 36.66 -8.73
CA VAL A 175 10.64 35.89 -8.04
C VAL A 175 10.08 34.98 -6.95
N THR A 176 8.99 35.39 -6.30
CA THR A 176 8.40 34.64 -5.17
C THR A 176 7.72 33.36 -5.62
N ARG A 177 7.47 33.19 -6.92
CA ARG A 177 6.81 32.02 -7.51
C ARG A 177 7.77 30.96 -8.05
N VAL A 178 9.08 31.22 -7.97
CA VAL A 178 10.09 30.20 -8.25
C VAL A 178 10.05 29.15 -7.14
N ILE A 179 10.08 27.87 -7.52
CA ILE A 179 10.03 26.77 -6.55
C ILE A 179 11.21 26.82 -5.59
N THR A 180 10.94 26.63 -4.30
CA THR A 180 11.98 26.41 -3.29
C THR A 180 12.16 24.89 -3.13
N PRO A 181 13.26 24.29 -3.60
CA PRO A 181 13.52 22.87 -3.43
C PRO A 181 13.58 22.49 -1.95
N THR A 182 13.14 21.28 -1.65
CA THR A 182 13.28 20.68 -0.31
C THR A 182 14.63 19.97 -0.20
N ASP A 183 15.12 19.71 1.02
CA ASP A 183 16.37 19.00 1.29
C ASP A 183 16.30 17.48 0.99
N ARG A 184 15.40 17.07 0.10
CA ARG A 184 15.26 15.68 -0.31
C ARG A 184 16.40 15.26 -1.23
N SER A 185 16.92 14.05 -1.01
CA SER A 185 17.97 13.42 -1.82
C SER A 185 17.45 12.44 -2.88
N ASP A 186 16.12 12.20 -2.91
CA ASP A 186 15.46 11.31 -3.85
C ASP A 186 15.15 11.99 -5.20
N GLU A 187 14.53 11.23 -6.12
CA GLU A 187 14.17 11.69 -7.47
C GLU A 187 13.28 12.93 -7.46
N LEU A 188 12.39 13.04 -6.47
CA LEU A 188 11.53 14.22 -6.31
C LEU A 188 12.32 15.46 -5.90
N GLY A 189 13.35 15.30 -5.06
CA GLY A 189 14.25 16.36 -4.71
C GLY A 189 15.09 16.83 -5.90
N ILE A 190 15.57 15.88 -6.71
CA ILE A 190 16.27 16.18 -7.98
C ILE A 190 15.35 16.96 -8.93
N ALA A 191 14.14 16.46 -9.14
CA ALA A 191 13.15 17.11 -10.02
C ALA A 191 12.82 18.55 -9.57
N GLN A 192 12.73 18.81 -8.26
CA GLN A 192 12.52 20.18 -7.74
C GLN A 192 13.70 21.11 -8.04
N ARG A 193 14.94 20.62 -7.92
CA ARG A 193 16.14 21.41 -8.22
C ARG A 193 16.23 21.75 -9.72
N GLU A 194 16.02 20.77 -10.59
CA GLU A 194 16.00 20.97 -12.04
C GLU A 194 14.87 21.93 -12.47
N LEU A 195 13.69 21.78 -11.86
CA LEU A 195 12.57 22.69 -12.11
C LEU A 195 12.91 24.14 -11.72
N ARG A 196 13.59 24.32 -10.59
CA ARG A 196 14.06 25.65 -10.18
C ARG A 196 15.00 26.27 -11.21
N VAL A 197 16.00 25.51 -11.67
CA VAL A 197 16.95 25.97 -12.70
C VAL A 197 16.20 26.40 -13.97
N MET A 198 15.30 25.55 -14.44
CA MET A 198 14.46 25.86 -15.60
C MET A 198 13.62 27.13 -15.40
N GLN A 199 13.01 27.33 -14.25
CA GLN A 199 12.22 28.52 -13.94
C GLN A 199 13.10 29.80 -13.93
N GLU A 200 14.31 29.73 -13.37
CA GLU A 200 15.27 30.82 -13.34
C GLU A 200 15.72 31.18 -14.75
N GLU A 201 16.00 30.21 -15.63
CA GLU A 201 16.37 30.43 -17.04
C GLU A 201 15.21 31.08 -17.82
N VAL A 202 13.99 30.59 -17.68
CA VAL A 202 12.82 31.19 -18.34
C VAL A 202 12.64 32.65 -17.92
N ARG A 203 12.76 32.91 -16.63
CA ARG A 203 12.66 34.28 -16.11
C ARG A 203 13.75 35.21 -16.69
N TYR A 204 14.98 34.73 -16.72
CA TYR A 204 16.09 35.47 -17.33
C TYR A 204 15.81 35.77 -18.79
N ALA A 205 15.36 34.81 -19.59
CA ALA A 205 15.02 35.00 -20.99
C ALA A 205 13.88 36.03 -21.18
N LEU A 206 12.84 36.00 -20.32
CA LEU A 206 11.77 36.99 -20.34
C LEU A 206 12.30 38.42 -20.04
N GLN A 207 13.14 38.57 -19.02
CA GLN A 207 13.76 39.84 -18.68
C GLN A 207 14.60 40.41 -19.86
N GLN A 208 15.39 39.57 -20.54
CA GLN A 208 16.14 39.97 -21.70
C GLN A 208 15.23 40.42 -22.84
N LYS A 209 14.14 39.67 -23.10
CA LYS A 209 13.14 40.02 -24.11
C LYS A 209 12.49 41.38 -23.80
N THR A 210 12.10 41.63 -22.57
CA THR A 210 11.50 42.91 -22.16
C THR A 210 12.48 44.06 -22.30
N ARG A 211 13.75 43.84 -21.92
CA ARG A 211 14.81 44.82 -22.09
C ARG A 211 15.02 45.18 -23.55
N LEU A 212 15.10 44.17 -24.42
CA LEU A 212 15.25 44.39 -25.85
C LEU A 212 14.06 45.16 -26.46
N ALA A 213 12.83 44.80 -26.04
CA ALA A 213 11.62 45.52 -26.48
C ALA A 213 11.64 47.00 -26.04
N THR A 214 12.06 47.29 -24.80
CA THR A 214 12.19 48.64 -24.28
C THR A 214 13.25 49.43 -25.04
N LEU A 215 14.42 48.83 -25.33
CA LEU A 215 15.47 49.45 -26.14
C LEU A 215 14.98 49.72 -27.57
N GLY A 216 14.22 48.76 -28.18
CA GLY A 216 13.65 48.96 -29.51
C GLY A 216 12.68 50.16 -29.57
N THR A 217 11.81 50.29 -28.56
CA THR A 217 10.88 51.46 -28.47
C THR A 217 11.66 52.78 -28.25
N ALA A 218 12.69 52.76 -27.42
CA ALA A 218 13.52 53.94 -27.19
C ALA A 218 14.26 54.38 -28.47
N VAL A 219 14.88 53.42 -29.18
CA VAL A 219 15.56 53.67 -30.47
C VAL A 219 14.57 54.20 -31.51
N ALA A 220 13.37 53.61 -31.62
CA ALA A 220 12.36 54.11 -32.56
C ALA A 220 11.94 55.56 -32.24
N ARG A 221 11.83 55.91 -30.97
CA ARG A 221 11.50 57.28 -30.54
C ARG A 221 12.61 58.25 -30.87
N VAL A 222 13.86 57.90 -30.57
CA VAL A 222 15.04 58.73 -30.92
C VAL A 222 15.12 58.94 -32.42
N ASN A 223 14.93 57.89 -33.23
CA ASN A 223 14.92 58.01 -34.68
C ASN A 223 13.81 58.94 -35.21
N HIS A 224 12.62 58.85 -34.62
CA HIS A 224 11.50 59.75 -34.93
C HIS A 224 11.86 61.21 -34.62
N ASP A 225 12.41 61.51 -33.47
CA ASP A 225 12.76 62.85 -33.02
C ASP A 225 13.92 63.44 -33.83
N LEU A 226 14.93 62.60 -34.16
CA LEU A 226 16.03 62.98 -35.09
C LEU A 226 15.48 63.36 -36.47
N ARG A 227 14.57 62.51 -37.02
CA ARG A 227 14.00 62.77 -38.34
C ARG A 227 13.22 64.10 -38.37
N ASN A 228 12.45 64.39 -37.31
CA ASN A 228 11.72 65.67 -37.17
C ASN A 228 12.67 66.87 -37.06
N THR A 229 13.74 66.74 -36.29
CA THR A 229 14.75 67.77 -36.10
C THR A 229 15.50 68.07 -37.43
N LEU A 230 15.89 67.00 -38.12
CA LEU A 230 16.57 67.15 -39.46
C LEU A 230 15.64 67.73 -40.49
N ALA A 231 14.33 67.33 -40.50
CA ALA A 231 13.35 67.98 -41.43
C ALA A 231 13.20 69.47 -41.15
N THR A 232 13.20 69.87 -39.88
CA THR A 232 13.21 71.32 -39.53
C THR A 232 14.47 72.02 -39.97
N ALA A 233 15.64 71.37 -39.82
CA ALA A 233 16.92 71.91 -40.30
C ALA A 233 16.96 72.06 -41.83
N VAL A 234 16.39 71.10 -42.58
CA VAL A 234 16.26 71.22 -44.07
C VAL A 234 15.43 72.44 -44.42
N LEU A 235 14.23 72.59 -43.79
CA LEU A 235 13.37 73.78 -44.09
C LEU A 235 14.04 75.09 -43.72
N ALA A 236 14.80 75.16 -42.65
CA ALA A 236 15.58 76.37 -42.29
C ALA A 236 16.70 76.63 -43.29
N SER A 237 17.37 75.59 -43.74
CA SER A 237 18.42 75.68 -44.76
C SER A 237 17.88 76.13 -46.09
N GLU A 238 16.69 75.67 -46.51
CA GLU A 238 16.02 76.15 -47.73
C GLU A 238 15.72 77.64 -47.65
N ARG A 239 15.29 78.16 -46.53
CA ARG A 239 15.07 79.59 -46.34
C ARG A 239 16.37 80.38 -46.40
N LEU A 240 17.45 79.89 -45.84
CA LEU A 240 18.77 80.52 -45.92
C LEU A 240 19.34 80.54 -47.35
N SER A 241 19.05 79.51 -48.13
CA SER A 241 19.50 79.44 -49.53
C SER A 241 18.83 80.50 -50.45
N MET A 242 17.72 81.12 -50.02
CA MET A 242 17.08 82.21 -50.71
C MET A 242 17.74 83.60 -50.48
N ILE A 243 18.70 83.70 -49.59
CA ILE A 243 19.42 84.91 -49.28
C ILE A 243 20.55 85.07 -50.37
N ASP A 244 20.55 86.17 -51.05
CA ASP A 244 21.56 86.48 -52.09
C ASP A 244 22.82 87.06 -51.43
N ASP A 245 23.54 86.16 -50.71
CA ASP A 245 24.80 86.48 -50.07
C ASP A 245 25.87 85.45 -50.50
N PRO A 246 27.05 85.91 -51.02
CA PRO A 246 28.10 85.03 -51.55
C PRO A 246 28.64 84.01 -50.49
N GLU A 247 28.73 84.42 -49.24
CA GLU A 247 29.17 83.47 -48.11
C GLU A 247 28.17 82.40 -47.87
N VAL A 248 26.86 82.72 -47.83
CA VAL A 248 25.77 81.76 -47.65
C VAL A 248 25.76 80.73 -48.78
N GLN A 249 25.89 81.21 -50.07
CA GLN A 249 25.89 80.35 -51.24
C GLN A 249 27.07 79.36 -51.28
N GLN A 250 28.20 79.70 -50.72
CA GLN A 250 29.39 78.84 -50.64
C GLN A 250 29.23 77.73 -49.54
N VAL A 251 28.54 77.97 -48.44
CA VAL A 251 28.39 77.04 -47.28
C VAL A 251 27.20 76.09 -47.44
N MET A 252 26.11 76.53 -48.08
CA MET A 252 24.86 75.78 -48.22
C MET A 252 25.01 74.37 -48.80
N PRO A 253 25.78 74.07 -49.87
CA PRO A 253 25.95 72.73 -50.39
C PRO A 253 26.55 71.72 -49.38
N ARG A 254 27.47 72.23 -48.56
CA ARG A 254 28.09 71.41 -47.47
C ARG A 254 27.11 71.11 -46.39
N LEU A 255 26.27 72.07 -46.02
CA LEU A 255 25.21 71.88 -45.02
C LEU A 255 24.18 70.85 -45.51
N TYR A 256 23.67 70.97 -46.72
CA TYR A 256 22.75 69.96 -47.30
C TYR A 256 23.36 68.56 -47.34
N SER A 257 24.62 68.42 -47.75
CA SER A 257 25.27 67.11 -47.78
C SER A 257 25.47 66.48 -46.40
N ALA A 258 25.66 67.32 -45.37
CA ALA A 258 25.72 66.83 -43.95
C ALA A 258 24.38 66.39 -43.44
N ILE A 259 23.31 67.16 -43.70
CA ILE A 259 21.95 66.81 -43.31
C ILE A 259 21.46 65.55 -44.05
N ASP A 260 21.70 65.43 -45.37
CA ASP A 260 21.31 64.25 -46.18
C ASP A 260 21.97 62.95 -45.64
N ARG A 261 23.25 63.04 -45.26
CA ARG A 261 23.97 61.92 -44.64
C ARG A 261 23.34 61.54 -43.26
N ALA A 262 22.95 62.51 -42.47
CA ALA A 262 22.34 62.27 -41.16
C ALA A 262 20.94 61.67 -41.29
N VAL A 263 20.18 61.96 -42.36
CA VAL A 263 18.85 61.37 -42.63
C VAL A 263 18.97 59.95 -43.15
N ARG A 264 20.03 59.57 -43.78
CA ARG A 264 20.22 58.19 -44.31
C ARG A 264 20.81 57.19 -43.32
N LEU A 265 21.24 57.64 -42.15
CA LEU A 265 21.63 56.76 -41.01
C LEU A 265 20.43 56.26 -40.25
#